data_b8e33f057eca7ab1c9f5cff8102465f9
#
_entry.id   b8e33f057eca7ab1c9f5cff8102465f9
#
_cell.length_a   1.000
_cell.length_b   1.000
_cell.length_c   1.000
_cell.angle_alpha   90.00
_cell.angle_beta   90.00
_cell.angle_gamma   90.00
#
_symmetry.space_group_name_H-M   'P 1'
#
loop_
_entity.id
_entity.type
_entity.pdbx_description
1 polymer ?
#
loop_
_entity_poly.entity_id
_entity_poly.type
_entity_poly.pdbx_seq_one_letter_code
_entity_poly.pdbx_strand_id
1 'polypeptide(L)'
;MLIETKLLVPTVVSGALQRPALLAALGQAERKRLALLEASAGFGKTTILAQWAAAIRARGQTVAWFTAEPTDNRIDRFLSYFIGALQRADADLAANLPTLIETAPIPPVETILSTLVNALARRDRDLVFVIDDFHCLDAPEIGSFVQELLGYAPPQLHLVLATRGQTVVQLGGLRARDHMVHLDDNTLRFTLAEAEEYLNQGRDLGLTDAEVALVQHRTEGWAAGLHLAGLSLVDRAGRGDFLSRFSGTDGAVADFLLHEVLEQLDADLLDFLLVTSVLGQFTAPLADALTGTGGAAVMIGRVEAAKLFLTSLDRDQTWFRYHALFADVLRRELARRRPDDIAALNFAAARW
;
A
#
# COMPACT_ATOMS: atom_id res chain seq x y z
N MET A 1 2.91 -10.28 -25.83
CA MET A 1 3.37 -11.33 -24.88
C MET A 1 3.28 -10.77 -23.47
N LEU A 2 2.67 -11.49 -22.53
CA LEU A 2 2.53 -11.08 -21.13
C LEU A 2 3.73 -11.56 -20.30
N ILE A 3 4.12 -10.80 -19.27
CA ILE A 3 5.12 -11.23 -18.28
C ILE A 3 4.40 -12.11 -17.26
N GLU A 4 4.65 -13.42 -17.31
CA GLU A 4 3.91 -14.40 -16.49
C GLU A 4 4.08 -14.21 -14.99
N THR A 5 5.26 -13.73 -14.55
CA THR A 5 5.51 -13.50 -13.11
C THR A 5 4.56 -12.48 -12.48
N LYS A 6 4.02 -11.54 -13.27
CA LYS A 6 3.00 -10.57 -12.82
C LYS A 6 1.64 -11.22 -12.54
N LEU A 7 1.42 -12.42 -13.07
CA LEU A 7 0.17 -13.19 -12.92
C LEU A 7 0.28 -14.31 -11.88
N LEU A 8 1.37 -14.34 -11.13
CA LEU A 8 1.60 -15.30 -10.06
C LEU A 8 1.33 -14.68 -8.71
N VAL A 9 0.67 -15.43 -7.82
CA VAL A 9 0.65 -15.06 -6.40
C VAL A 9 2.08 -15.07 -5.89
N PRO A 10 2.56 -13.98 -5.30
CA PRO A 10 3.91 -13.92 -4.75
C PRO A 10 4.14 -15.02 -3.69
N THR A 11 5.34 -15.56 -3.65
CA THR A 11 5.72 -16.51 -2.60
C THR A 11 5.79 -15.78 -1.27
N VAL A 12 5.14 -16.33 -0.26
CA VAL A 12 5.22 -15.79 1.11
C VAL A 12 6.66 -15.88 1.58
N VAL A 13 7.21 -14.75 2.01
CA VAL A 13 8.59 -14.69 2.52
C VAL A 13 8.72 -15.59 3.75
N SER A 14 9.80 -16.39 3.80
CA SER A 14 10.10 -17.23 4.97
C SER A 14 10.24 -16.36 6.23
N GLY A 15 9.58 -16.78 7.32
CA GLY A 15 9.54 -15.99 8.56
C GLY A 15 8.54 -14.84 8.59
N ALA A 16 7.70 -14.70 7.56
CA ALA A 16 6.58 -13.74 7.62
C ALA A 16 5.58 -14.17 8.69
N LEU A 17 5.29 -13.27 9.61
CA LEU A 17 4.33 -13.52 10.69
C LEU A 17 2.93 -13.82 10.12
N GLN A 18 2.31 -14.85 10.62
CA GLN A 18 0.88 -15.09 10.39
C GLN A 18 0.07 -14.13 11.26
N ARG A 19 -0.86 -13.40 10.62
CA ARG A 19 -1.71 -12.41 11.31
C ARG A 19 -3.18 -12.83 11.26
N PRO A 20 -3.63 -13.71 12.19
CA PRO A 20 -4.97 -14.33 12.12
C PRO A 20 -6.11 -13.30 12.08
N ALA A 21 -5.99 -12.22 12.82
CA ALA A 21 -7.01 -11.16 12.85
C ALA A 21 -7.18 -10.49 11.47
N LEU A 22 -6.08 -10.21 10.77
CA LEU A 22 -6.14 -9.65 9.41
C LEU A 22 -6.64 -10.68 8.39
N LEU A 23 -6.22 -11.93 8.51
CA LEU A 23 -6.71 -13.00 7.64
C LEU A 23 -8.22 -13.22 7.83
N ALA A 24 -8.73 -13.11 9.06
CA ALA A 24 -10.16 -13.17 9.36
C ALA A 24 -10.91 -11.96 8.77
N ALA A 25 -10.33 -10.75 8.86
CA ALA A 25 -10.90 -9.56 8.23
C ALA A 25 -10.96 -9.68 6.70
N LEU A 26 -9.89 -10.19 6.06
CA LEU A 26 -9.88 -10.50 4.64
C LEU A 26 -10.86 -11.62 4.27
N GLY A 27 -11.10 -12.58 5.16
CA GLY A 27 -12.12 -13.62 4.97
C GLY A 27 -13.53 -13.05 4.80
N GLN A 28 -13.82 -11.85 5.32
CA GLN A 28 -15.08 -11.18 5.07
C GLN A 28 -15.19 -10.70 3.60
N ALA A 29 -14.07 -10.48 2.92
CA ALA A 29 -14.04 -10.07 1.52
C ALA A 29 -14.70 -11.12 0.59
N GLU A 30 -14.67 -12.39 0.97
CA GLU A 30 -15.34 -13.49 0.25
C GLU A 30 -16.89 -13.36 0.24
N ARG A 31 -17.44 -12.38 0.95
CA ARG A 31 -18.87 -12.04 0.99
C ARG A 31 -19.18 -10.64 0.47
N LYS A 32 -18.16 -9.90 0.06
CA LYS A 32 -18.25 -8.53 -0.42
C LYS A 32 -17.81 -8.47 -1.89
N ARG A 33 -18.19 -7.40 -2.58
CA ARG A 33 -17.76 -7.18 -3.98
C ARG A 33 -16.33 -6.70 -4.08
N LEU A 34 -15.87 -5.95 -3.05
CA LEU A 34 -14.54 -5.34 -3.03
C LEU A 34 -13.89 -5.49 -1.67
N ALA A 35 -12.62 -5.88 -1.64
CA ALA A 35 -11.71 -5.57 -0.54
C ALA A 35 -10.67 -4.56 -1.00
N LEU A 36 -10.48 -3.50 -0.23
CA LEU A 36 -9.49 -2.48 -0.47
C LEU A 36 -8.45 -2.48 0.65
N LEU A 37 -7.19 -2.71 0.29
CA LEU A 37 -6.04 -2.52 1.16
C LEU A 37 -5.35 -1.22 0.75
N GLU A 38 -5.59 -0.16 1.50
CA GLU A 38 -5.09 1.19 1.21
C GLU A 38 -4.09 1.60 2.29
N ALA A 39 -2.80 1.44 2.02
CA ALA A 39 -1.75 1.76 2.99
C ALA A 39 -0.44 2.17 2.31
N SER A 40 0.36 2.94 3.04
CA SER A 40 1.70 3.40 2.63
C SER A 40 2.61 2.24 2.21
N ALA A 41 3.76 2.55 1.60
CA ALA A 41 4.78 1.57 1.26
C ALA A 41 5.24 0.80 2.51
N GLY A 42 5.53 -0.50 2.35
CA GLY A 42 6.11 -1.31 3.43
C GLY A 42 5.15 -1.72 4.56
N PHE A 43 3.83 -1.51 4.45
CA PHE A 43 2.84 -1.99 5.43
C PHE A 43 2.46 -3.48 5.29
N GLY A 44 3.07 -4.21 4.36
CA GLY A 44 2.87 -5.64 4.20
C GLY A 44 1.60 -6.04 3.44
N LYS A 45 1.01 -5.16 2.62
CA LYS A 45 -0.19 -5.45 1.79
C LYS A 45 -0.03 -6.71 0.97
N THR A 46 1.00 -6.78 0.13
CA THR A 46 1.31 -7.94 -0.71
C THR A 46 1.51 -9.20 0.11
N THR A 47 2.21 -9.11 1.25
CA THR A 47 2.50 -10.26 2.12
C THR A 47 1.22 -10.86 2.71
N ILE A 48 0.34 -10.02 3.28
CA ILE A 48 -0.92 -10.53 3.87
C ILE A 48 -1.86 -11.07 2.79
N LEU A 49 -1.91 -10.44 1.61
CA LEU A 49 -2.68 -10.94 0.48
C LEU A 49 -2.16 -12.28 -0.05
N ALA A 50 -0.84 -12.46 -0.11
CA ALA A 50 -0.23 -13.74 -0.51
C ALA A 50 -0.54 -14.85 0.51
N GLN A 51 -0.48 -14.56 1.82
CA GLN A 51 -0.88 -15.50 2.88
C GLN A 51 -2.36 -15.86 2.76
N TRP A 52 -3.23 -14.87 2.59
CA TRP A 52 -4.67 -15.10 2.41
C TRP A 52 -4.97 -15.88 1.13
N ALA A 53 -4.33 -15.54 0.00
CA ALA A 53 -4.47 -16.28 -1.26
C ALA A 53 -4.05 -17.75 -1.12
N ALA A 54 -2.97 -18.03 -0.39
CA ALA A 54 -2.56 -19.41 -0.09
C ALA A 54 -3.62 -20.14 0.76
N ALA A 55 -4.18 -19.48 1.76
CA ALA A 55 -5.20 -20.05 2.64
C ALA A 55 -6.51 -20.37 1.89
N ILE A 56 -6.98 -19.49 1.00
CA ILE A 56 -8.21 -19.73 0.24
C ILE A 56 -8.01 -20.77 -0.88
N ARG A 57 -6.82 -20.80 -1.51
CA ARG A 57 -6.47 -21.88 -2.46
C ARG A 57 -6.44 -23.26 -1.80
N ALA A 58 -5.94 -23.35 -0.56
CA ALA A 58 -5.95 -24.59 0.21
C ALA A 58 -7.37 -25.10 0.48
N ARG A 59 -8.39 -24.24 0.46
CA ARG A 59 -9.82 -24.58 0.56
C ARG A 59 -10.46 -24.89 -0.81
N GLY A 60 -9.67 -24.92 -1.89
CA GLY A 60 -10.14 -25.23 -3.24
C GLY A 60 -10.80 -24.06 -3.97
N GLN A 61 -10.65 -22.83 -3.46
CA GLN A 61 -11.17 -21.63 -4.13
C GLN A 61 -10.21 -21.12 -5.21
N THR A 62 -10.74 -20.44 -6.22
CA THR A 62 -9.97 -19.89 -7.33
C THR A 62 -9.45 -18.50 -6.99
N VAL A 63 -8.14 -18.27 -7.20
CA VAL A 63 -7.50 -16.96 -7.06
C VAL A 63 -6.81 -16.56 -8.35
N ALA A 64 -7.25 -15.48 -8.96
CA ALA A 64 -6.55 -14.77 -10.01
C ALA A 64 -5.70 -13.66 -9.38
N TRP A 65 -4.51 -13.42 -9.93
CA TRP A 65 -3.57 -12.42 -9.44
C TRP A 65 -2.97 -11.60 -10.57
N PHE A 66 -2.91 -10.30 -10.38
CA PHE A 66 -2.21 -9.38 -11.26
C PHE A 66 -1.46 -8.34 -10.43
N THR A 67 -0.13 -8.28 -10.55
CA THR A 67 0.71 -7.21 -10.00
C THR A 67 0.90 -6.14 -11.06
N ALA A 68 0.37 -4.95 -10.82
CA ALA A 68 0.40 -3.85 -11.76
C ALA A 68 1.72 -3.06 -11.69
N GLU A 69 2.13 -2.52 -12.84
CA GLU A 69 3.27 -1.61 -12.97
C GLU A 69 2.85 -0.35 -13.74
N PRO A 70 3.60 0.77 -13.66
CA PRO A 70 3.26 2.01 -14.39
C PRO A 70 3.11 1.82 -15.90
N THR A 71 3.84 0.87 -16.48
CA THR A 71 3.72 0.52 -17.91
C THR A 71 2.39 -0.11 -18.30
N ASP A 72 1.61 -0.60 -17.32
CA ASP A 72 0.31 -1.23 -17.54
C ASP A 72 -0.85 -0.22 -17.49
N ASN A 73 -0.55 1.05 -17.28
CA ASN A 73 -1.52 2.16 -17.17
C ASN A 73 -2.07 2.60 -18.55
N ARG A 74 -2.49 1.61 -19.35
CA ARG A 74 -3.21 1.75 -20.60
C ARG A 74 -4.27 0.67 -20.66
N ILE A 75 -5.46 1.02 -21.11
CA ILE A 75 -6.63 0.12 -21.05
C ILE A 75 -6.41 -1.20 -21.81
N ASP A 76 -5.77 -1.16 -22.99
CA ASP A 76 -5.46 -2.34 -23.80
C ASP A 76 -4.51 -3.30 -23.06
N ARG A 77 -3.46 -2.75 -22.44
CA ARG A 77 -2.48 -3.52 -21.70
C ARG A 77 -3.04 -4.04 -20.39
N PHE A 78 -3.77 -3.20 -19.65
CA PHE A 78 -4.49 -3.60 -18.45
C PHE A 78 -5.44 -4.77 -18.71
N LEU A 79 -6.30 -4.67 -19.74
CA LEU A 79 -7.25 -5.72 -20.09
C LEU A 79 -6.54 -7.03 -20.49
N SER A 80 -5.40 -6.93 -21.18
CA SER A 80 -4.59 -8.10 -21.53
C SER A 80 -4.11 -8.86 -20.29
N TYR A 81 -3.58 -8.14 -19.28
CA TYR A 81 -3.17 -8.76 -18.02
C TYR A 81 -4.36 -9.23 -17.19
N PHE A 82 -5.45 -8.45 -17.14
CA PHE A 82 -6.66 -8.80 -16.40
C PHE A 82 -7.24 -10.13 -16.90
N ILE A 83 -7.43 -10.27 -18.22
CA ILE A 83 -7.94 -11.50 -18.82
C ILE A 83 -6.91 -12.62 -18.69
N GLY A 84 -5.62 -12.34 -18.88
CA GLY A 84 -4.56 -13.34 -18.70
C GLY A 84 -4.51 -13.91 -17.28
N ALA A 85 -4.77 -13.08 -16.26
CA ALA A 85 -4.87 -13.54 -14.87
C ALA A 85 -6.06 -14.47 -14.64
N LEU A 86 -7.23 -14.16 -15.25
CA LEU A 86 -8.42 -15.02 -15.19
C LEU A 86 -8.18 -16.35 -15.89
N GLN A 87 -7.62 -16.33 -17.10
CA GLN A 87 -7.31 -17.53 -17.87
C GLN A 87 -6.34 -18.46 -17.14
N ARG A 88 -5.33 -17.88 -16.47
CA ARG A 88 -4.37 -18.64 -15.68
C ARG A 88 -5.01 -19.29 -14.45
N ALA A 89 -5.96 -18.60 -13.85
CA ALA A 89 -6.62 -19.05 -12.63
C ALA A 89 -7.67 -20.14 -12.89
N ASP A 90 -8.29 -20.13 -14.06
CA ASP A 90 -9.42 -20.99 -14.38
C ASP A 90 -9.43 -21.37 -15.87
N ALA A 91 -9.31 -22.68 -16.14
CA ALA A 91 -9.27 -23.21 -17.50
C ALA A 91 -10.59 -23.02 -18.28
N ASP A 92 -11.74 -23.02 -17.59
CA ASP A 92 -13.05 -22.82 -18.22
C ASP A 92 -13.20 -21.36 -18.68
N LEU A 93 -12.71 -20.40 -17.89
CA LEU A 93 -12.62 -19.01 -18.32
C LEU A 93 -11.62 -18.86 -19.46
N ALA A 94 -10.51 -19.61 -19.45
CA ALA A 94 -9.53 -19.62 -20.52
C ALA A 94 -10.15 -20.03 -21.87
N ALA A 95 -11.07 -20.97 -21.88
CA ALA A 95 -11.71 -21.44 -23.12
C ALA A 95 -12.67 -20.41 -23.73
N ASN A 96 -13.25 -19.53 -22.92
CA ASN A 96 -14.32 -18.61 -23.34
C ASN A 96 -13.87 -17.16 -23.58
N LEU A 97 -12.67 -16.77 -23.10
CA LEU A 97 -12.18 -15.39 -23.17
C LEU A 97 -11.05 -15.12 -24.20
N PRO A 98 -10.37 -16.11 -24.84
CA PRO A 98 -9.16 -15.87 -25.62
C PRO A 98 -9.37 -14.95 -26.83
N THR A 99 -10.53 -15.01 -27.47
CA THR A 99 -10.85 -14.28 -28.71
C THR A 99 -11.01 -12.77 -28.50
N LEU A 100 -11.14 -12.30 -27.25
CA LEU A 100 -11.43 -10.88 -26.95
C LEU A 100 -10.21 -9.95 -27.09
N ILE A 101 -8.99 -10.47 -26.96
CA ILE A 101 -7.77 -9.65 -27.02
C ILE A 101 -6.89 -10.00 -28.22
N GLU A 102 -7.00 -11.23 -28.75
CA GLU A 102 -6.19 -11.68 -29.88
C GLU A 102 -6.73 -11.20 -31.25
N THR A 103 -7.96 -10.70 -31.30
CA THR A 103 -8.54 -10.13 -32.49
C THR A 103 -8.21 -8.65 -32.64
N ALA A 104 -7.55 -8.29 -33.72
CA ALA A 104 -7.42 -6.90 -34.16
C ALA A 104 -8.57 -6.51 -35.10
N PRO A 105 -9.32 -5.43 -34.84
CA PRO A 105 -9.19 -4.48 -33.72
C PRO A 105 -9.73 -5.04 -32.38
N ILE A 106 -9.18 -4.57 -31.25
CA ILE A 106 -9.68 -4.91 -29.92
C ILE A 106 -11.16 -4.49 -29.83
N PRO A 107 -12.06 -5.38 -29.36
CA PRO A 107 -13.47 -5.04 -29.20
C PRO A 107 -13.70 -3.84 -28.28
N PRO A 108 -14.82 -3.12 -28.40
CA PRO A 108 -15.21 -2.10 -27.45
C PRO A 108 -15.19 -2.62 -25.99
N VAL A 109 -14.79 -1.77 -25.05
CA VAL A 109 -14.66 -2.13 -23.63
C VAL A 109 -15.97 -2.70 -23.06
N GLU A 110 -17.11 -2.19 -23.48
CA GLU A 110 -18.45 -2.65 -23.10
C GLU A 110 -18.70 -4.11 -23.54
N THR A 111 -18.20 -4.49 -24.71
CA THR A 111 -18.30 -5.86 -25.21
C THR A 111 -17.44 -6.81 -24.38
N ILE A 112 -16.23 -6.38 -24.04
CA ILE A 112 -15.33 -7.14 -23.17
C ILE A 112 -15.96 -7.31 -21.79
N LEU A 113 -16.47 -6.23 -21.20
CA LEU A 113 -17.10 -6.23 -19.89
C LEU A 113 -18.31 -7.17 -19.85
N SER A 114 -19.22 -7.04 -20.81
CA SER A 114 -20.44 -7.89 -20.86
C SER A 114 -20.10 -9.37 -21.04
N THR A 115 -19.13 -9.69 -21.90
CA THR A 115 -18.67 -11.07 -22.10
C THR A 115 -18.04 -11.62 -20.81
N LEU A 116 -17.20 -10.83 -20.14
CA LEU A 116 -16.56 -11.18 -18.88
C LEU A 116 -17.57 -11.43 -17.76
N VAL A 117 -18.50 -10.49 -17.55
CA VAL A 117 -19.55 -10.60 -16.52
C VAL A 117 -20.42 -11.84 -16.76
N ASN A 118 -20.82 -12.10 -18.00
CA ASN A 118 -21.60 -13.28 -18.34
C ASN A 118 -20.82 -14.60 -18.17
N ALA A 119 -19.52 -14.61 -18.47
CA ALA A 119 -18.67 -15.78 -18.23
C ALA A 119 -18.53 -16.06 -16.72
N LEU A 120 -18.31 -15.01 -15.93
CA LEU A 120 -18.23 -15.10 -14.46
C LEU A 120 -19.55 -15.52 -13.82
N ALA A 121 -20.69 -15.03 -14.30
CA ALA A 121 -22.02 -15.37 -13.77
C ALA A 121 -22.42 -16.84 -14.00
N ARG A 122 -21.80 -17.53 -14.96
CA ARG A 122 -22.04 -18.97 -15.22
C ARG A 122 -21.24 -19.89 -14.31
N ARG A 123 -20.39 -19.34 -13.44
CA ARG A 123 -19.56 -20.16 -12.55
C ARG A 123 -20.36 -20.62 -11.35
N ASP A 124 -20.08 -21.85 -10.93
CA ASP A 124 -20.63 -22.44 -9.70
C ASP A 124 -19.71 -22.20 -8.48
N ARG A 125 -18.53 -21.58 -8.69
CA ARG A 125 -17.52 -21.37 -7.63
C ARG A 125 -17.09 -19.92 -7.60
N ASP A 126 -16.79 -19.45 -6.39
CA ASP A 126 -16.25 -18.12 -6.14
C ASP A 126 -14.85 -17.94 -6.75
N LEU A 127 -14.60 -16.74 -7.21
CA LEU A 127 -13.32 -16.29 -7.74
C LEU A 127 -12.91 -15.02 -7.03
N VAL A 128 -11.75 -15.07 -6.42
CA VAL A 128 -11.09 -13.88 -5.87
C VAL A 128 -10.12 -13.36 -6.92
N PHE A 129 -10.27 -12.10 -7.30
CA PHE A 129 -9.35 -11.43 -8.22
C PHE A 129 -8.56 -10.36 -7.47
N VAL A 130 -7.26 -10.55 -7.32
CA VAL A 130 -6.35 -9.60 -6.68
C VAL A 130 -5.64 -8.77 -7.73
N ILE A 131 -5.71 -7.44 -7.59
CA ILE A 131 -4.85 -6.50 -8.30
C ILE A 131 -3.95 -5.84 -7.25
N ASP A 132 -2.69 -6.24 -7.25
CA ASP A 132 -1.67 -5.67 -6.38
C ASP A 132 -1.03 -4.45 -7.05
N ASP A 133 -0.57 -3.49 -6.25
CA ASP A 133 -0.03 -2.20 -6.69
C ASP A 133 -0.97 -1.41 -7.62
N PHE A 134 -2.27 -1.43 -7.33
CA PHE A 134 -3.31 -0.77 -8.13
C PHE A 134 -3.07 0.74 -8.30
N HIS A 135 -2.30 1.39 -7.43
CA HIS A 135 -1.89 2.79 -7.57
C HIS A 135 -1.09 3.11 -8.84
N CYS A 136 -0.54 2.09 -9.51
CA CYS A 136 0.11 2.23 -10.81
C CYS A 136 -0.88 2.43 -11.97
N LEU A 137 -2.19 2.30 -11.71
CA LEU A 137 -3.27 2.31 -12.70
C LEU A 137 -4.20 3.51 -12.43
N ASP A 138 -3.80 4.70 -12.88
CA ASP A 138 -4.54 5.95 -12.67
C ASP A 138 -5.28 6.44 -13.92
N ALA A 139 -5.19 5.73 -15.05
CA ALA A 139 -5.91 6.05 -16.26
C ALA A 139 -7.44 6.01 -16.03
N PRO A 140 -8.19 7.07 -16.40
CA PRO A 140 -9.63 7.15 -16.17
C PRO A 140 -10.42 5.98 -16.77
N GLU A 141 -9.98 5.47 -17.91
CA GLU A 141 -10.62 4.34 -18.60
C GLU A 141 -10.52 3.05 -17.77
N ILE A 142 -9.41 2.83 -17.08
CA ILE A 142 -9.22 1.69 -16.16
C ILE A 142 -10.14 1.85 -14.95
N GLY A 143 -10.18 3.06 -14.38
CA GLY A 143 -11.08 3.39 -13.28
C GLY A 143 -12.55 3.12 -13.64
N SER A 144 -12.97 3.56 -14.83
CA SER A 144 -14.32 3.35 -15.36
C SER A 144 -14.62 1.85 -15.54
N PHE A 145 -13.72 1.10 -16.15
CA PHE A 145 -13.87 -0.34 -16.33
C PHE A 145 -14.03 -1.07 -14.99
N VAL A 146 -13.18 -0.79 -14.01
CA VAL A 146 -13.27 -1.43 -12.69
C VAL A 146 -14.56 -1.02 -11.96
N GLN A 147 -14.96 0.24 -12.09
CA GLN A 147 -16.21 0.75 -11.53
C GLN A 147 -17.45 0.04 -12.11
N GLU A 148 -17.50 -0.12 -13.42
CA GLU A 148 -18.58 -0.81 -14.10
C GLU A 148 -18.58 -2.31 -13.79
N LEU A 149 -17.39 -2.93 -13.77
CA LEU A 149 -17.24 -4.33 -13.35
C LEU A 149 -17.82 -4.56 -11.96
N LEU A 150 -17.48 -3.71 -10.98
CA LEU A 150 -18.04 -3.77 -9.62
C LEU A 150 -19.56 -3.52 -9.59
N GLY A 151 -20.07 -2.70 -10.50
CA GLY A 151 -21.50 -2.46 -10.67
C GLY A 151 -22.27 -3.69 -11.12
N TYR A 152 -21.73 -4.42 -12.08
CA TYR A 152 -22.35 -5.61 -12.70
C TYR A 152 -21.80 -6.93 -12.15
N ALA A 153 -20.81 -6.91 -11.24
CA ALA A 153 -20.18 -8.10 -10.72
C ALA A 153 -21.20 -9.12 -10.19
N PRO A 154 -21.13 -10.36 -10.69
CA PRO A 154 -21.95 -11.44 -10.14
C PRO A 154 -21.49 -11.81 -8.73
N PRO A 155 -22.32 -12.47 -7.93
CA PRO A 155 -21.98 -12.81 -6.52
C PRO A 155 -20.68 -13.61 -6.38
N GLN A 156 -20.29 -14.34 -7.42
CA GLN A 156 -19.10 -15.19 -7.42
C GLN A 156 -17.78 -14.42 -7.60
N LEU A 157 -17.83 -13.14 -8.01
CA LEU A 157 -16.62 -12.33 -8.19
C LEU A 157 -16.35 -11.45 -6.96
N HIS A 158 -15.18 -11.63 -6.36
CA HIS A 158 -14.67 -10.82 -5.26
C HIS A 158 -13.39 -10.13 -5.72
N LEU A 159 -13.45 -8.81 -5.92
CA LEU A 159 -12.29 -8.02 -6.32
C LEU A 159 -11.52 -7.57 -5.10
N VAL A 160 -10.21 -7.63 -5.18
CA VAL A 160 -9.29 -7.16 -4.14
C VAL A 160 -8.30 -6.19 -4.75
N LEU A 161 -8.25 -4.98 -4.25
CA LEU A 161 -7.32 -3.94 -4.69
C LEU A 161 -6.35 -3.61 -3.56
N ALA A 162 -5.04 -3.71 -3.83
CA ALA A 162 -4.01 -3.18 -2.95
C ALA A 162 -3.41 -1.92 -3.57
N THR A 163 -3.42 -0.83 -2.82
CA THR A 163 -2.97 0.48 -3.30
C THR A 163 -2.11 1.19 -2.25
N ARG A 164 -1.23 2.09 -2.69
CA ARG A 164 -0.46 2.97 -1.78
C ARG A 164 -1.19 4.27 -1.46
N GLY A 165 -2.22 4.62 -2.19
CA GLY A 165 -2.95 5.86 -2.02
C GLY A 165 -4.37 5.77 -2.54
N GLN A 166 -4.98 6.92 -2.77
CA GLN A 166 -6.33 7.00 -3.30
C GLN A 166 -6.43 6.28 -4.65
N THR A 167 -7.56 5.63 -4.87
CA THR A 167 -7.86 4.92 -6.11
C THR A 167 -8.76 5.76 -7.01
N VAL A 168 -8.63 5.55 -8.33
CA VAL A 168 -9.53 6.13 -9.35
C VAL A 168 -10.94 5.55 -9.32
N VAL A 169 -11.18 4.49 -8.53
CA VAL A 169 -12.48 3.86 -8.35
C VAL A 169 -13.31 4.61 -7.32
N GLN A 170 -14.57 4.91 -7.65
CA GLN A 170 -15.48 5.62 -6.73
C GLN A 170 -16.05 4.66 -5.67
N LEU A 171 -15.60 4.79 -4.44
CA LEU A 171 -15.93 3.87 -3.34
C LEU A 171 -17.21 4.19 -2.57
N GLY A 172 -17.74 5.43 -2.72
CA GLY A 172 -18.87 5.92 -1.91
C GLY A 172 -20.10 5.03 -1.95
N GLY A 173 -20.49 4.58 -3.16
CA GLY A 173 -21.63 3.70 -3.34
C GLY A 173 -21.44 2.30 -2.76
N LEU A 174 -20.22 1.77 -2.78
CA LEU A 174 -19.89 0.46 -2.21
C LEU A 174 -19.88 0.50 -0.67
N ARG A 175 -19.33 1.58 -0.10
CA ARG A 175 -19.36 1.82 1.36
C ARG A 175 -20.80 1.94 1.88
N ALA A 176 -21.63 2.74 1.21
CA ALA A 176 -23.02 2.97 1.61
C ALA A 176 -23.88 1.70 1.60
N ARG A 177 -23.56 0.71 0.75
CA ARG A 177 -24.28 -0.57 0.62
C ARG A 177 -23.64 -1.71 1.41
N ASP A 178 -22.60 -1.44 2.17
CA ASP A 178 -21.82 -2.47 2.89
C ASP A 178 -21.24 -3.56 1.94
N HIS A 179 -20.85 -3.17 0.73
CA HIS A 179 -20.32 -4.08 -0.30
C HIS A 179 -18.80 -4.14 -0.32
N MET A 180 -18.12 -3.53 0.66
CA MET A 180 -16.65 -3.54 0.71
C MET A 180 -16.10 -3.77 2.11
N VAL A 181 -14.89 -4.32 2.14
CA VAL A 181 -13.98 -4.32 3.29
C VAL A 181 -12.87 -3.31 3.01
N HIS A 182 -12.49 -2.52 4.01
CA HIS A 182 -11.39 -1.55 3.89
C HIS A 182 -10.37 -1.79 5.01
N LEU A 183 -9.14 -2.08 4.64
CA LEU A 183 -7.99 -2.20 5.54
C LEU A 183 -7.02 -1.07 5.23
N ASP A 184 -6.77 -0.23 6.21
CA ASP A 184 -5.90 0.94 6.12
C ASP A 184 -4.56 0.75 6.85
N ASP A 185 -3.73 1.80 6.88
CA ASP A 185 -2.47 1.81 7.63
C ASP A 185 -2.66 1.39 9.09
N ASN A 186 -3.72 1.90 9.76
CA ASN A 186 -3.97 1.60 11.17
C ASN A 186 -4.29 0.13 11.40
N THR A 187 -5.07 -0.45 10.50
CA THR A 187 -5.44 -1.87 10.53
C THR A 187 -4.22 -2.76 10.26
N LEU A 188 -3.32 -2.32 9.38
CA LEU A 188 -2.15 -3.10 8.98
C LEU A 188 -0.94 -2.92 9.92
N ARG A 189 -0.95 -1.96 10.85
CA ARG A 189 0.13 -1.79 11.85
C ARG A 189 0.28 -3.06 12.69
N PHE A 190 1.53 -3.38 12.99
CA PHE A 190 1.84 -4.43 13.96
C PHE A 190 1.49 -3.95 15.36
N THR A 191 0.72 -4.75 16.08
CA THR A 191 0.52 -4.58 17.52
C THR A 191 1.80 -4.92 18.28
N LEU A 192 1.88 -4.55 19.56
CA LEU A 192 3.03 -4.92 20.40
C LEU A 192 3.23 -6.44 20.47
N ALA A 193 2.14 -7.20 20.61
CA ALA A 193 2.18 -8.67 20.64
C ALA A 193 2.68 -9.27 19.31
N GLU A 194 2.21 -8.75 18.17
CA GLU A 194 2.69 -9.18 16.85
C GLU A 194 4.17 -8.79 16.62
N ALA A 195 4.59 -7.65 17.13
CA ALA A 195 6.00 -7.22 17.07
C ALA A 195 6.91 -8.15 17.90
N GLU A 196 6.45 -8.53 19.11
CA GLU A 196 7.15 -9.51 19.96
C GLU A 196 7.26 -10.87 19.25
N GLU A 197 6.15 -11.43 18.78
CA GLU A 197 6.14 -12.68 18.05
C GLU A 197 7.05 -12.66 16.83
N TYR A 198 7.02 -11.56 16.05
CA TYR A 198 7.85 -11.42 14.87
C TYR A 198 9.35 -11.33 15.17
N LEU A 199 9.74 -10.54 16.19
CA LEU A 199 11.14 -10.28 16.53
C LEU A 199 11.75 -11.46 17.31
N ASN A 200 11.02 -12.06 18.25
CA ASN A 200 11.54 -13.10 19.12
C ASN A 200 11.29 -14.50 18.58
N GLN A 201 10.04 -14.84 18.20
CA GLN A 201 9.73 -16.19 17.71
C GLN A 201 10.08 -16.37 16.24
N GLY A 202 9.82 -15.34 15.40
CA GLY A 202 10.09 -15.41 13.98
C GLY A 202 11.57 -15.22 13.60
N ARG A 203 12.34 -14.47 14.40
CA ARG A 203 13.75 -14.11 14.14
C ARG A 203 14.73 -14.55 15.22
N ASP A 204 14.25 -15.10 16.33
CA ASP A 204 15.07 -15.58 17.45
C ASP A 204 16.04 -14.51 18.03
N LEU A 205 15.55 -13.27 18.13
CA LEU A 205 16.39 -12.17 18.61
C LEU A 205 16.56 -12.15 20.14
N GLY A 206 15.63 -12.77 20.90
CA GLY A 206 15.67 -12.81 22.36
C GLY A 206 15.65 -11.42 23.01
N LEU A 207 14.84 -10.51 22.45
CA LEU A 207 14.66 -9.15 22.99
C LEU A 207 13.81 -9.19 24.25
N THR A 208 14.11 -8.32 25.21
CA THR A 208 13.25 -8.09 26.36
C THR A 208 11.97 -7.33 25.96
N ASP A 209 10.95 -7.39 26.81
CA ASP A 209 9.68 -6.65 26.56
C ASP A 209 9.92 -5.15 26.37
N ALA A 210 10.87 -4.57 27.11
CA ALA A 210 11.23 -3.16 26.99
C ALA A 210 11.90 -2.84 25.63
N GLU A 211 12.75 -3.74 25.13
CA GLU A 211 13.40 -3.59 23.82
C GLU A 211 12.39 -3.75 22.69
N VAL A 212 11.48 -4.73 22.77
CA VAL A 212 10.38 -4.90 21.82
C VAL A 212 9.48 -3.67 21.79
N ALA A 213 9.09 -3.15 22.98
CA ALA A 213 8.27 -1.95 23.08
C ALA A 213 8.98 -0.72 22.48
N LEU A 214 10.30 -0.60 22.65
CA LEU A 214 11.09 0.48 22.07
C LEU A 214 11.13 0.40 20.53
N VAL A 215 11.37 -0.80 19.96
CA VAL A 215 11.35 -1.02 18.51
C VAL A 215 9.95 -0.72 17.95
N GLN A 216 8.91 -1.26 18.58
CA GLN A 216 7.53 -1.04 18.14
C GLN A 216 7.14 0.44 18.21
N HIS A 217 7.54 1.16 19.28
CA HIS A 217 7.31 2.60 19.40
C HIS A 217 8.03 3.40 18.30
N ARG A 218 9.31 3.09 18.02
CA ARG A 218 10.10 3.78 16.99
C ARG A 218 9.59 3.53 15.57
N THR A 219 9.14 2.31 15.32
CA THR A 219 8.58 1.93 14.01
C THR A 219 7.09 2.24 13.90
N GLU A 220 6.42 2.64 14.97
CA GLU A 220 4.96 2.83 15.04
C GLU A 220 4.18 1.62 14.47
N GLY A 221 4.74 0.42 14.58
CA GLY A 221 4.17 -0.82 14.03
C GLY A 221 4.27 -0.94 12.50
N TRP A 222 5.07 -0.12 11.83
CA TRP A 222 5.32 -0.22 10.40
C TRP A 222 6.10 -1.50 10.06
N ALA A 223 5.53 -2.38 9.24
CA ALA A 223 6.06 -3.72 8.99
C ALA A 223 7.49 -3.70 8.41
N ALA A 224 7.77 -2.84 7.42
CA ALA A 224 9.12 -2.71 6.87
C ALA A 224 10.11 -2.15 7.92
N GLY A 225 9.69 -1.20 8.75
CA GLY A 225 10.51 -0.68 9.83
C GLY A 225 10.90 -1.76 10.85
N LEU A 226 9.93 -2.59 11.28
CA LEU A 226 10.18 -3.74 12.15
C LEU A 226 11.11 -4.76 11.51
N HIS A 227 10.92 -5.04 10.22
CA HIS A 227 11.78 -5.95 9.46
C HIS A 227 13.23 -5.46 9.40
N LEU A 228 13.44 -4.20 9.03
CA LEU A 228 14.76 -3.58 8.92
C LEU A 228 15.45 -3.46 10.27
N ALA A 229 14.70 -3.09 11.34
CA ALA A 229 15.23 -3.12 12.70
C ALA A 229 15.68 -4.52 13.11
N GLY A 230 14.85 -5.53 12.83
CA GLY A 230 15.18 -6.93 13.10
C GLY A 230 16.44 -7.40 12.37
N LEU A 231 16.63 -7.05 11.09
CA LEU A 231 17.85 -7.35 10.35
C LEU A 231 19.09 -6.71 10.98
N SER A 232 18.96 -5.46 11.42
CA SER A 232 20.07 -4.72 12.02
C SER A 232 20.44 -5.23 13.43
N LEU A 233 19.55 -5.95 14.09
CA LEU A 233 19.76 -6.50 15.43
C LEU A 233 20.42 -7.88 15.48
N VAL A 234 20.43 -8.62 14.37
CA VAL A 234 21.00 -9.99 14.30
C VAL A 234 22.49 -10.00 14.66
N ASP A 235 23.26 -9.03 14.19
CA ASP A 235 24.74 -9.07 14.20
C ASP A 235 25.41 -8.12 15.20
N ARG A 236 24.68 -7.52 16.18
CA ARG A 236 25.28 -6.46 17.02
C ARG A 236 25.57 -6.84 18.47
N ALA A 237 26.85 -6.87 18.82
CA ALA A 237 27.29 -6.66 20.19
C ALA A 237 26.97 -5.20 20.58
N GLY A 238 26.09 -4.98 21.58
CA GLY A 238 25.66 -3.62 21.99
C GLY A 238 24.23 -3.25 21.52
N ARG A 239 23.35 -4.21 21.51
CA ARG A 239 21.92 -4.05 21.12
C ARG A 239 21.21 -2.86 21.77
N GLY A 240 21.44 -2.62 23.08
CA GLY A 240 20.79 -1.53 23.78
C GLY A 240 21.20 -0.15 23.25
N ASP A 241 22.47 0.01 22.89
CA ASP A 241 22.99 1.25 22.31
C ASP A 241 22.44 1.48 20.87
N PHE A 242 22.35 0.42 20.08
CA PHE A 242 21.69 0.49 18.78
C PHE A 242 20.22 0.87 18.90
N LEU A 243 19.46 0.17 19.74
CA LEU A 243 18.03 0.43 19.94
C LEU A 243 17.74 1.86 20.38
N SER A 244 18.61 2.43 21.25
CA SER A 244 18.48 3.82 21.69
C SER A 244 18.69 4.82 20.54
N ARG A 245 19.48 4.47 19.54
CA ARG A 245 19.84 5.32 18.38
C ARG A 245 19.07 4.99 17.10
N PHE A 246 18.31 3.89 17.08
CA PHE A 246 17.56 3.48 15.91
C PHE A 246 16.60 4.59 15.46
N SER A 247 16.75 5.04 14.22
CA SER A 247 16.03 6.17 13.64
C SER A 247 15.90 5.97 12.11
N GLY A 248 15.16 6.84 11.46
CA GLY A 248 15.07 6.87 10.00
C GLY A 248 16.40 7.12 9.28
N THR A 249 17.45 7.56 10.00
CA THR A 249 18.79 7.72 9.45
C THR A 249 19.60 6.41 9.44
N ASP A 250 19.08 5.31 10.02
CA ASP A 250 19.68 3.99 9.84
C ASP A 250 19.73 3.64 8.35
N GLY A 251 20.88 3.16 7.86
CA GLY A 251 21.15 3.02 6.44
C GLY A 251 20.07 2.27 5.68
N ALA A 252 19.64 1.11 6.19
CA ALA A 252 18.64 0.29 5.54
C ALA A 252 17.25 0.94 5.49
N VAL A 253 16.86 1.66 6.56
CA VAL A 253 15.58 2.39 6.58
C VAL A 253 15.63 3.58 5.63
N ALA A 254 16.73 4.34 5.66
CA ALA A 254 16.92 5.48 4.77
C ALA A 254 16.91 5.05 3.30
N ASP A 255 17.66 4.00 2.95
CA ASP A 255 17.73 3.48 1.58
C ASP A 255 16.34 3.02 1.10
N PHE A 256 15.58 2.30 1.92
CA PHE A 256 14.22 1.89 1.58
C PHE A 256 13.32 3.10 1.30
N LEU A 257 13.29 4.09 2.21
CA LEU A 257 12.41 5.26 2.05
C LEU A 257 12.85 6.17 0.90
N LEU A 258 14.16 6.28 0.64
CA LEU A 258 14.66 7.04 -0.50
C LEU A 258 14.19 6.44 -1.83
N HIS A 259 14.43 5.14 -2.06
CA HIS A 259 14.13 4.50 -3.34
C HIS A 259 12.63 4.24 -3.53
N GLU A 260 11.95 3.74 -2.51
CA GLU A 260 10.54 3.32 -2.63
C GLU A 260 9.54 4.47 -2.50
N VAL A 261 9.98 5.62 -1.95
CA VAL A 261 9.09 6.73 -1.68
C VAL A 261 9.58 8.02 -2.30
N LEU A 262 10.75 8.55 -1.89
CA LEU A 262 11.14 9.91 -2.27
C LEU A 262 11.53 10.06 -3.75
N GLU A 263 12.13 9.05 -4.37
CA GLU A 263 12.51 9.09 -5.79
C GLU A 263 11.30 9.04 -6.74
N GLN A 264 10.12 8.65 -6.24
CA GLN A 264 8.89 8.58 -7.01
C GLN A 264 8.08 9.89 -6.99
N LEU A 265 8.51 10.87 -6.17
CA LEU A 265 7.78 12.12 -5.99
C LEU A 265 8.17 13.16 -7.03
N ASP A 266 7.19 13.98 -7.41
CA ASP A 266 7.48 15.20 -8.15
C ASP A 266 8.23 16.23 -7.29
N ALA A 267 8.91 17.17 -7.94
CA ALA A 267 9.80 18.10 -7.28
C ALA A 267 9.09 18.99 -6.24
N ASP A 268 7.86 19.42 -6.53
CA ASP A 268 7.10 20.34 -5.67
C ASP A 268 6.67 19.63 -4.38
N LEU A 269 6.20 18.39 -4.51
CA LEU A 269 5.78 17.58 -3.36
C LEU A 269 6.97 17.22 -2.48
N LEU A 270 8.09 16.85 -3.10
CA LEU A 270 9.33 16.57 -2.37
C LEU A 270 9.84 17.82 -1.64
N ASP A 271 9.83 19.01 -2.27
CA ASP A 271 10.25 20.25 -1.63
C ASP A 271 9.37 20.58 -0.43
N PHE A 272 8.06 20.46 -0.57
CA PHE A 272 7.10 20.64 0.55
C PHE A 272 7.41 19.72 1.72
N LEU A 273 7.64 18.42 1.47
CA LEU A 273 7.98 17.45 2.50
C LEU A 273 9.30 17.80 3.21
N LEU A 274 10.33 18.17 2.45
CA LEU A 274 11.63 18.56 2.99
C LEU A 274 11.51 19.79 3.90
N VAL A 275 10.86 20.86 3.41
CA VAL A 275 10.70 22.11 4.15
C VAL A 275 9.91 21.91 5.45
N THR A 276 8.80 21.18 5.39
CA THR A 276 7.93 20.95 6.56
C THR A 276 8.48 19.90 7.52
N SER A 277 9.51 19.13 7.14
CA SER A 277 10.12 18.09 7.99
C SER A 277 10.79 18.62 9.25
N VAL A 278 11.18 19.91 9.28
CA VAL A 278 11.76 20.56 10.47
C VAL A 278 10.76 20.65 11.63
N LEU A 279 9.45 20.56 11.32
CA LEU A 279 8.37 20.64 12.29
C LEU A 279 8.10 19.27 12.93
N GLY A 280 7.90 19.22 14.24
CA GLY A 280 7.45 17.99 14.92
C GLY A 280 5.98 17.68 14.64
N GLN A 281 5.17 18.73 14.57
CA GLN A 281 3.77 18.73 14.16
C GLN A 281 3.44 20.07 13.54
N PHE A 282 2.45 20.11 12.65
CA PHE A 282 2.14 21.31 11.91
C PHE A 282 0.67 21.40 11.47
N THR A 283 0.27 22.62 11.14
CA THR A 283 -1.00 22.96 10.48
C THR A 283 -0.73 23.52 9.08
N ALA A 284 -1.74 23.60 8.23
CA ALA A 284 -1.59 24.22 6.93
C ALA A 284 -1.10 25.68 7.01
N PRO A 285 -1.61 26.57 7.90
CA PRO A 285 -1.06 27.92 8.04
C PRO A 285 0.43 27.97 8.49
N LEU A 286 0.87 27.04 9.36
CA LEU A 286 2.28 26.95 9.75
C LEU A 286 3.14 26.50 8.56
N ALA A 287 2.68 25.52 7.79
CA ALA A 287 3.39 25.07 6.60
C ALA A 287 3.48 26.21 5.53
N ASP A 288 2.40 26.99 5.33
CA ASP A 288 2.41 28.15 4.46
C ASP A 288 3.44 29.19 4.91
N ALA A 289 3.58 29.43 6.22
CA ALA A 289 4.57 30.37 6.77
C ALA A 289 6.02 29.92 6.50
N LEU A 290 6.28 28.58 6.44
CA LEU A 290 7.60 28.05 6.13
C LEU A 290 7.90 28.01 4.63
N THR A 291 6.93 27.61 3.81
CA THR A 291 7.11 27.50 2.36
C THR A 291 7.08 28.86 1.65
N GLY A 292 6.41 29.85 2.25
CA GLY A 292 6.27 31.20 1.68
C GLY A 292 5.38 31.28 0.43
N THR A 293 4.77 30.19 0.00
CA THR A 293 4.05 30.10 -1.30
C THR A 293 2.53 30.15 -1.18
N GLY A 294 1.98 29.89 0.01
CA GLY A 294 0.55 29.59 0.16
C GLY A 294 0.19 28.25 -0.49
N GLY A 295 -0.98 27.71 -0.15
CA GLY A 295 -1.44 26.46 -0.74
C GLY A 295 -1.01 25.19 0.00
N ALA A 296 -0.47 25.29 1.21
CA ALA A 296 -0.09 24.13 2.02
C ALA A 296 -1.25 23.16 2.25
N ALA A 297 -2.50 23.63 2.35
CA ALA A 297 -3.66 22.77 2.45
C ALA A 297 -3.80 21.82 1.24
N VAL A 298 -3.52 22.30 0.02
CA VAL A 298 -3.54 21.48 -1.19
C VAL A 298 -2.39 20.48 -1.17
N MET A 299 -1.19 20.91 -0.74
CA MET A 299 -0.03 20.02 -0.63
C MET A 299 -0.25 18.93 0.43
N ILE A 300 -0.83 19.28 1.60
CA ILE A 300 -1.21 18.31 2.62
C ILE A 300 -2.19 17.29 2.04
N GLY A 301 -3.22 17.73 1.31
CA GLY A 301 -4.15 16.83 0.64
C GLY A 301 -3.46 15.88 -0.35
N ARG A 302 -2.44 16.35 -1.09
CA ARG A 302 -1.62 15.49 -1.97
C ARG A 302 -0.79 14.49 -1.18
N VAL A 303 -0.18 14.90 -0.06
CA VAL A 303 0.56 14.00 0.84
C VAL A 303 -0.34 12.92 1.41
N GLU A 304 -1.56 13.27 1.85
CA GLU A 304 -2.57 12.31 2.35
C GLU A 304 -3.05 11.36 1.25
N ALA A 305 -3.35 11.91 0.07
CA ALA A 305 -3.79 11.12 -1.08
C ALA A 305 -2.75 10.09 -1.53
N ALA A 306 -1.46 10.45 -1.48
CA ALA A 306 -0.35 9.58 -1.81
C ALA A 306 0.10 8.68 -0.62
N LYS A 307 -0.54 8.76 0.54
CA LYS A 307 -0.18 7.99 1.76
C LYS A 307 1.31 8.11 2.12
N LEU A 308 1.82 9.34 2.15
CA LEU A 308 3.24 9.63 2.43
C LEU A 308 3.51 9.76 3.92
N PHE A 309 3.12 8.74 4.70
CA PHE A 309 3.43 8.64 6.12
C PHE A 309 3.01 9.86 6.96
N LEU A 310 1.94 10.55 6.53
CA LEU A 310 1.32 11.65 7.27
C LEU A 310 0.21 11.12 8.15
N THR A 311 0.16 11.58 9.39
CA THR A 311 -0.89 11.23 10.36
C THR A 311 -1.58 12.50 10.83
N SER A 312 -2.91 12.55 10.73
CA SER A 312 -3.71 13.57 11.40
C SER A 312 -3.75 13.30 12.91
N LEU A 313 -3.58 14.34 13.71
CA LEU A 313 -3.54 14.25 15.18
C LEU A 313 -4.89 14.58 15.81
N ASP A 314 -5.81 15.15 15.06
CA ASP A 314 -7.12 15.56 15.51
C ASP A 314 -8.23 15.11 14.54
N ARG A 315 -9.50 15.16 15.02
CA ARG A 315 -10.66 14.76 14.21
C ARG A 315 -10.97 15.75 13.08
N ASP A 316 -10.59 16.99 13.25
CA ASP A 316 -10.87 18.08 12.31
C ASP A 316 -9.81 18.15 11.21
N GLN A 317 -8.82 17.26 11.27
CA GLN A 317 -7.70 17.17 10.30
C GLN A 317 -6.98 18.52 10.13
N THR A 318 -6.71 19.17 11.25
CA THR A 318 -6.02 20.47 11.26
C THR A 318 -4.56 20.34 11.66
N TRP A 319 -4.23 19.38 12.53
CA TRP A 319 -2.88 19.09 12.99
C TRP A 319 -2.35 17.80 12.39
N PHE A 320 -1.14 17.85 11.87
CA PHE A 320 -0.48 16.75 11.20
C PHE A 320 0.90 16.50 11.76
N ARG A 321 1.38 15.27 11.65
CA ARG A 321 2.79 14.90 11.85
C ARG A 321 3.19 13.82 10.85
N TYR A 322 4.45 13.81 10.50
CA TYR A 322 5.02 12.68 9.78
C TYR A 322 5.33 11.52 10.73
N HIS A 323 5.29 10.30 10.22
CA HIS A 323 5.84 9.14 10.90
C HIS A 323 7.32 9.40 11.28
N ALA A 324 7.73 9.01 12.49
CA ALA A 324 9.03 9.39 13.05
C ALA A 324 10.21 9.04 12.11
N LEU A 325 10.29 7.80 11.64
CA LEU A 325 11.36 7.35 10.74
C LEU A 325 11.36 8.10 9.40
N PHE A 326 10.19 8.43 8.88
CA PHE A 326 10.09 9.20 7.63
C PHE A 326 10.54 10.65 7.83
N ALA A 327 10.14 11.29 8.91
CA ALA A 327 10.60 12.64 9.26
C ALA A 327 12.13 12.71 9.38
N ASP A 328 12.76 11.68 9.97
CA ASP A 328 14.22 11.63 10.11
C ASP A 328 14.92 11.54 8.76
N VAL A 329 14.39 10.73 7.82
CA VAL A 329 14.90 10.66 6.43
C VAL A 329 14.75 11.99 5.72
N LEU A 330 13.58 12.63 5.83
CA LEU A 330 13.35 13.94 5.22
C LEU A 330 14.32 15.01 5.75
N ARG A 331 14.54 15.06 7.07
CA ARG A 331 15.51 16.00 7.71
C ARG A 331 16.94 15.75 7.24
N ARG A 332 17.33 14.48 7.12
CA ARG A 332 18.63 14.10 6.57
C ARG A 332 18.78 14.56 5.12
N GLU A 333 17.76 14.34 4.29
CA GLU A 333 17.76 14.78 2.89
C GLU A 333 17.75 16.30 2.77
N LEU A 334 17.00 17.02 3.61
CA LEU A 334 17.04 18.47 3.69
C LEU A 334 18.47 18.96 4.01
N ALA A 335 19.10 18.38 5.05
CA ALA A 335 20.46 18.74 5.42
C ALA A 335 21.50 18.45 4.32
N ARG A 336 21.28 17.39 3.54
CA ARG A 336 22.14 17.05 2.40
C ARG A 336 21.96 17.98 1.21
N ARG A 337 20.72 18.33 0.87
CA ARG A 337 20.37 19.11 -0.34
C ARG A 337 20.41 20.61 -0.11
N ARG A 338 20.02 21.06 1.07
CA ARG A 338 19.80 22.49 1.41
C ARG A 338 20.26 22.81 2.85
N PRO A 339 21.54 22.60 3.19
CA PRO A 339 22.05 22.79 4.55
C PRO A 339 21.87 24.25 5.05
N ASP A 340 21.97 25.23 4.15
CA ASP A 340 21.90 26.64 4.50
C ASP A 340 20.48 27.11 4.87
N ASP A 341 19.44 26.39 4.45
CA ASP A 341 18.04 26.74 4.70
C ASP A 341 17.58 26.36 6.12
N ILE A 342 18.22 25.38 6.76
CA ILE A 342 17.75 24.81 8.03
C ILE A 342 17.61 25.87 9.13
N ALA A 343 18.58 26.78 9.24
CA ALA A 343 18.54 27.84 10.25
C ALA A 343 17.36 28.79 10.02
N ALA A 344 17.12 29.18 8.76
CA ALA A 344 16.03 30.05 8.39
C ALA A 344 14.65 29.40 8.61
N LEU A 345 14.50 28.13 8.25
CA LEU A 345 13.26 27.35 8.46
C LEU A 345 12.94 27.20 9.96
N ASN A 346 13.92 26.82 10.79
CA ASN A 346 13.73 26.73 12.23
C ASN A 346 13.39 28.09 12.86
N PHE A 347 14.00 29.17 12.40
CA PHE A 347 13.68 30.52 12.86
C PHE A 347 12.25 30.93 12.46
N ALA A 348 11.85 30.65 11.21
CA ALA A 348 10.48 30.89 10.74
C ALA A 348 9.45 30.10 11.57
N ALA A 349 9.72 28.82 11.84
CA ALA A 349 8.89 27.96 12.69
C ALA A 349 8.74 28.50 14.12
N ALA A 350 9.84 29.02 14.71
CA ALA A 350 9.84 29.55 16.07
C ALA A 350 9.11 30.90 16.21
N ARG A 351 8.92 31.63 15.11
CA ARG A 351 8.21 32.93 15.12
C ARG A 351 6.71 32.81 14.94
N TRP A 352 6.25 31.71 14.43
CA TRP A 352 4.83 31.39 14.24
C TRP A 352 4.18 30.94 15.52
#